data_9c47050a30d421cf3875d3c309a8bd3c
#
_entry.id   9c47050a30d421cf3875d3c309a8bd3c
#
_cell.length_a   1.000
_cell.length_b   1.000
_cell.length_c   1.000
_cell.angle_alpha   90.00
_cell.angle_beta   90.00
_cell.angle_gamma   90.00
#
_symmetry.space_group_name_H-M   'P 1'
#
loop_
_entity.id
_entity.type
_entity.pdbx_description
1 polymer ?
#
loop_
_entity_poly.entity_id
_entity_poly.type
_entity_poly.pdbx_seq_one_letter_code
_entity_poly.pdbx_strand_id
1 'polypeptide(L)'
;SAASDVYKRQIEIGPKDIENNQAVVVRRDTREKYVVSLDTVTEELKKILDTMQSEMLERARAHRDAHTYDAHSYEEFKDIIANKPGFVRGMWCGEQACEDKIKEETTATSRCMPFEQEHISDVCVCCGKPPKKLVYWGKAY
;
A
#
# COMPACT_ATOMS: atom_id res chain seq x y z
N SER A 1 4.17 21.80 -12.94
CA SER A 1 3.13 22.83 -12.97
C SER A 1 1.90 22.29 -12.27
N ALA A 2 1.43 22.97 -11.22
CA ALA A 2 0.35 22.52 -10.33
C ALA A 2 -0.99 22.23 -11.03
N ALA A 3 -1.20 22.74 -12.22
CA ALA A 3 -2.45 22.56 -12.98
C ALA A 3 -2.60 21.14 -13.57
N SER A 4 -1.51 20.43 -13.86
CA SER A 4 -1.60 19.08 -14.45
C SER A 4 -1.98 18.00 -13.44
N ASP A 5 -1.86 18.28 -12.14
CA ASP A 5 -2.13 17.32 -11.08
C ASP A 5 -3.62 17.20 -10.69
N VAL A 6 -4.45 18.13 -11.19
CA VAL A 6 -5.88 18.18 -10.86
C VAL A 6 -6.71 17.22 -11.72
N TYR A 7 -6.27 16.88 -12.92
CA TYR A 7 -7.05 16.08 -13.86
C TYR A 7 -6.83 14.57 -13.65
N LYS A 8 -7.93 13.83 -13.44
CA LYS A 8 -7.90 12.36 -13.36
C LYS A 8 -7.72 11.70 -14.73
N ARG A 9 -8.13 12.37 -15.79
CA ARG A 9 -8.04 11.96 -17.20
C ARG A 9 -8.01 13.18 -18.10
N GLN A 10 -7.54 12.99 -19.31
CA GLN A 10 -7.54 14.02 -20.37
C GLN A 10 -8.21 13.42 -21.59
N ILE A 11 -9.02 14.21 -22.27
CA ILE A 11 -9.63 13.87 -23.54
C ILE A 11 -9.04 14.81 -24.57
N GLU A 12 -8.45 14.26 -25.62
CA GLU A 12 -7.88 14.98 -26.74
C GLU A 12 -8.77 14.73 -27.96
N ILE A 13 -9.22 15.81 -28.61
CA ILE A 13 -10.05 15.76 -29.81
C ILE A 13 -9.51 16.78 -30.80
N GLY A 14 -9.07 16.33 -31.97
CA GLY A 14 -8.66 17.16 -33.09
C GLY A 14 -9.60 17.04 -34.29
N PRO A 15 -9.40 17.82 -35.35
CA PRO A 15 -10.24 17.74 -36.58
C PRO A 15 -10.33 16.34 -37.19
N LYS A 16 -9.21 15.61 -37.22
CA LYS A 16 -9.17 14.22 -37.71
C LYS A 16 -9.91 13.24 -36.80
N ASP A 17 -9.96 13.49 -35.51
CA ASP A 17 -10.70 12.66 -34.58
C ASP A 17 -12.21 12.81 -34.77
N ILE A 18 -12.66 14.03 -35.03
CA ILE A 18 -14.07 14.32 -35.37
C ILE A 18 -14.46 13.62 -36.66
N GLU A 19 -13.62 13.71 -37.71
CA GLU A 19 -13.86 13.03 -39.00
C GLU A 19 -13.99 11.51 -38.84
N ASN A 20 -13.22 10.92 -37.91
CA ASN A 20 -13.22 9.48 -37.64
C ASN A 20 -14.18 9.07 -36.51
N ASN A 21 -15.03 9.98 -36.02
CA ASN A 21 -15.95 9.74 -34.89
C ASN A 21 -15.27 9.16 -33.66
N GLN A 22 -14.10 9.68 -33.28
CA GLN A 22 -13.28 9.17 -32.18
C GLN A 22 -12.74 10.29 -31.28
N ALA A 23 -12.26 9.91 -30.10
CA ALA A 23 -11.49 10.74 -29.19
C ALA A 23 -10.33 9.93 -28.62
N VAL A 24 -9.26 10.62 -28.20
CA VAL A 24 -8.15 9.99 -27.47
C VAL A 24 -8.31 10.31 -25.99
N VAL A 25 -8.42 9.29 -25.18
CA VAL A 25 -8.48 9.39 -23.71
C VAL A 25 -7.13 9.02 -23.14
N VAL A 26 -6.59 9.87 -22.26
CA VAL A 26 -5.32 9.63 -21.57
C VAL A 26 -5.57 9.38 -20.08
N ARG A 27 -5.12 8.26 -19.56
CA ARG A 27 -5.14 7.96 -18.13
C ARG A 27 -4.06 8.78 -17.42
N ARG A 28 -4.41 9.37 -16.29
CA ARG A 28 -3.46 10.15 -15.49
C ARG A 28 -2.41 9.28 -14.80
N ASP A 29 -2.82 8.12 -14.31
CA ASP A 29 -1.99 7.26 -13.46
C ASP A 29 -0.91 6.49 -14.24
N THR A 30 -1.24 5.99 -15.44
CA THR A 30 -0.34 5.20 -16.29
C THR A 30 0.19 5.99 -17.50
N ARG A 31 -0.46 7.09 -17.86
CA ARG A 31 -0.23 7.86 -19.10
C ARG A 31 -0.58 7.09 -20.37
N GLU A 32 -1.27 5.97 -20.25
CA GLU A 32 -1.76 5.22 -21.41
C GLU A 32 -2.83 5.99 -22.17
N LYS A 33 -2.78 5.85 -23.49
CA LYS A 33 -3.72 6.48 -24.43
C LYS A 33 -4.65 5.43 -25.02
N TYR A 34 -5.94 5.73 -25.01
CA TYR A 34 -7.00 4.90 -25.60
C TYR A 34 -7.75 5.69 -26.65
N VAL A 35 -7.95 5.08 -27.81
CA VAL A 35 -8.85 5.62 -28.85
C VAL A 35 -10.23 5.06 -28.57
N VAL A 36 -11.21 5.94 -28.37
CA VAL A 36 -12.61 5.57 -28.07
C VAL A 36 -13.54 6.23 -29.06
N SER A 37 -14.66 5.58 -29.41
CA SER A 37 -15.68 6.18 -30.24
C SER A 37 -16.41 7.31 -29.50
N LEU A 38 -16.74 8.40 -30.19
CA LEU A 38 -17.53 9.48 -29.61
C LEU A 38 -18.92 9.02 -29.19
N ASP A 39 -19.50 7.99 -29.86
CA ASP A 39 -20.81 7.44 -29.53
C ASP A 39 -20.84 6.75 -28.18
N THR A 40 -19.70 6.16 -27.76
CA THR A 40 -19.60 5.36 -26.51
C THR A 40 -18.68 5.98 -25.48
N VAL A 41 -18.17 7.18 -25.73
CA VAL A 41 -17.15 7.85 -24.89
C VAL A 41 -17.56 7.94 -23.41
N THR A 42 -18.83 8.20 -23.12
CA THR A 42 -19.33 8.31 -21.74
C THR A 42 -19.24 6.98 -20.98
N GLU A 43 -19.58 5.88 -21.64
CA GLU A 43 -19.52 4.55 -21.04
C GLU A 43 -18.08 4.08 -20.87
N GLU A 44 -17.25 4.32 -21.89
CA GLU A 44 -15.82 3.99 -21.82
C GLU A 44 -15.09 4.79 -20.75
N LEU A 45 -15.43 6.06 -20.57
CA LEU A 45 -14.87 6.87 -19.48
C LEU A 45 -15.23 6.35 -18.10
N LYS A 46 -16.47 5.87 -17.91
CA LYS A 46 -16.87 5.21 -16.66
C LYS A 46 -16.03 3.97 -16.38
N LYS A 47 -15.91 3.08 -17.37
CA LYS A 47 -15.10 1.86 -17.25
C LYS A 47 -13.64 2.18 -16.93
N ILE A 48 -13.04 3.17 -17.60
CA ILE A 48 -11.67 3.60 -17.35
C ILE A 48 -11.51 4.09 -15.91
N LEU A 49 -12.46 4.84 -15.36
CA LEU A 49 -12.40 5.34 -13.98
C LEU A 49 -12.50 4.20 -12.96
N ASP A 50 -13.41 3.27 -13.16
CA ASP A 50 -13.60 2.12 -12.28
C ASP A 50 -12.37 1.21 -12.30
N THR A 51 -11.81 0.98 -13.50
CA THR A 51 -10.56 0.24 -13.68
C THR A 51 -9.39 0.92 -12.98
N MET A 52 -9.24 2.25 -13.16
CA MET A 52 -8.19 3.02 -12.47
C MET A 52 -8.27 2.85 -10.95
N GLN A 53 -9.49 2.96 -10.39
CA GLN A 53 -9.70 2.83 -8.94
C GLN A 53 -9.28 1.45 -8.44
N SER A 54 -9.70 0.40 -9.13
CA SER A 54 -9.39 -0.99 -8.78
C SER A 54 -7.90 -1.27 -8.89
N GLU A 55 -7.27 -0.90 -10.00
CA GLU A 55 -5.84 -1.13 -10.22
C GLU A 55 -4.95 -0.33 -9.26
N MET A 56 -5.33 0.91 -8.92
CA MET A 56 -4.63 1.70 -7.91
C MET A 56 -4.68 1.02 -6.54
N LEU A 57 -5.85 0.49 -6.17
CA LEU A 57 -6.02 -0.25 -4.92
C LEU A 57 -5.18 -1.53 -4.91
N GLU A 58 -5.20 -2.29 -6.00
CA GLU A 58 -4.41 -3.53 -6.13
C GLU A 58 -2.91 -3.25 -6.05
N ARG A 59 -2.43 -2.22 -6.75
CA ARG A 59 -1.02 -1.80 -6.65
C ARG A 59 -0.64 -1.39 -5.22
N ALA A 60 -1.50 -0.65 -4.53
CA ALA A 60 -1.26 -0.25 -3.15
C ALA A 60 -1.22 -1.44 -2.20
N ARG A 61 -2.12 -2.41 -2.38
CA ARG A 61 -2.15 -3.67 -1.62
C ARG A 61 -0.88 -4.49 -1.89
N ALA A 62 -0.54 -4.72 -3.14
CA ALA A 62 0.65 -5.45 -3.52
C ALA A 62 1.92 -4.81 -2.95
N HIS A 63 2.02 -3.48 -3.00
CA HIS A 63 3.14 -2.74 -2.41
C HIS A 63 3.20 -2.92 -0.89
N ARG A 64 2.07 -2.79 -0.18
CA ARG A 64 2.00 -3.03 1.26
C ARG A 64 2.43 -4.46 1.61
N ASP A 65 1.92 -5.45 0.89
CA ASP A 65 2.17 -6.85 1.18
C ASP A 65 3.63 -7.23 0.90
N ALA A 66 4.21 -6.68 -0.16
CA ALA A 66 5.64 -6.84 -0.45
C ALA A 66 6.57 -6.16 0.57
N HIS A 67 6.05 -5.21 1.36
CA HIS A 67 6.78 -4.48 2.40
C HIS A 67 6.23 -4.79 3.80
N THR A 68 5.67 -5.98 4.00
CA THR A 68 5.24 -6.49 5.30
C THR A 68 5.96 -7.80 5.56
N TYR A 69 6.72 -7.87 6.64
CA TYR A 69 7.61 -8.99 6.97
C TYR A 69 7.24 -9.59 8.30
N ASP A 70 7.39 -10.89 8.45
CA ASP A 70 7.22 -11.60 9.73
C ASP A 70 8.56 -11.69 10.45
N ALA A 71 8.56 -11.48 11.76
CA ALA A 71 9.71 -11.67 12.61
C ALA A 71 9.38 -12.65 13.72
N HIS A 72 10.21 -13.68 13.86
CA HIS A 72 10.05 -14.77 14.84
C HIS A 72 11.04 -14.66 16.01
N SER A 73 12.03 -13.78 15.88
CA SER A 73 13.02 -13.49 16.92
C SER A 73 13.35 -11.99 16.99
N TYR A 74 13.93 -11.58 18.11
CA TYR A 74 14.30 -10.17 18.29
C TYR A 74 15.43 -9.73 17.36
N GLU A 75 16.37 -10.60 17.06
CA GLU A 75 17.46 -10.31 16.12
C GLU A 75 16.93 -10.14 14.69
N GLU A 76 16.03 -11.03 14.24
CA GLU A 76 15.37 -10.91 12.95
C GLU A 76 14.55 -9.62 12.86
N PHE A 77 13.82 -9.28 13.93
CA PHE A 77 13.05 -8.04 14.01
C PHE A 77 13.94 -6.81 13.83
N LYS A 78 15.06 -6.75 14.54
CA LYS A 78 16.03 -5.64 14.45
C LYS A 78 16.62 -5.53 13.05
N ASP A 79 17.01 -6.65 12.45
CA ASP A 79 17.56 -6.68 11.11
C ASP A 79 16.56 -6.15 10.07
N ILE A 80 15.29 -6.61 10.13
CA ILE A 80 14.25 -6.14 9.23
C ILE A 80 14.02 -4.64 9.39
N ILE A 81 13.85 -4.14 10.63
CA ILE A 81 13.62 -2.72 10.91
C ILE A 81 14.80 -1.84 10.44
N ALA A 82 16.01 -2.34 10.52
CA ALA A 82 17.20 -1.60 10.10
C ALA A 82 17.37 -1.55 8.58
N ASN A 83 17.08 -2.65 7.89
CA ASN A 83 17.50 -2.85 6.51
C ASN A 83 16.36 -2.89 5.48
N LYS A 84 15.10 -3.04 5.92
CA LYS A 84 13.95 -3.18 5.00
C LYS A 84 12.90 -2.09 5.27
N PRO A 85 12.42 -1.38 4.23
CA PRO A 85 11.34 -0.43 4.39
C PRO A 85 10.00 -1.17 4.59
N GLY A 86 9.12 -0.64 5.43
CA GLY A 86 7.76 -1.16 5.58
C GLY A 86 7.38 -1.51 7.02
N PHE A 87 6.59 -2.57 7.16
CA PHE A 87 6.08 -3.04 8.44
C PHE A 87 6.67 -4.39 8.82
N VAL A 88 6.83 -4.60 10.12
CA VAL A 88 7.18 -5.91 10.68
C VAL A 88 6.01 -6.41 11.51
N ARG A 89 5.57 -7.64 11.26
CA ARG A 89 4.62 -8.35 12.09
C ARG A 89 5.39 -9.17 13.13
N GLY A 90 5.03 -9.04 14.38
CA GLY A 90 5.66 -9.78 15.46
C GLY A 90 4.67 -10.05 16.59
N MET A 91 4.78 -11.24 17.18
CA MET A 91 3.96 -11.59 18.34
C MET A 91 4.43 -10.85 19.59
N TRP A 92 3.48 -10.34 20.37
CA TRP A 92 3.74 -9.48 21.56
C TRP A 92 3.05 -10.03 22.80
N CYS A 93 3.75 -10.00 23.92
CA CYS A 93 3.25 -10.49 25.23
C CYS A 93 2.25 -9.55 25.90
N GLY A 94 2.08 -8.31 25.42
CA GLY A 94 1.20 -7.31 26.03
C GLY A 94 1.85 -6.47 27.12
N GLU A 95 3.14 -6.61 27.38
CA GLU A 95 3.86 -5.85 28.41
C GLU A 95 4.46 -4.57 27.82
N GLN A 96 4.19 -3.42 28.45
CA GLN A 96 4.70 -2.12 28.03
C GLN A 96 6.23 -2.09 27.95
N ALA A 97 6.90 -2.76 28.88
CA ALA A 97 8.37 -2.85 28.89
C ALA A 97 8.99 -3.41 27.60
N CYS A 98 8.27 -4.31 26.89
CA CYS A 98 8.72 -4.82 25.61
C CYS A 98 8.55 -3.78 24.48
N GLU A 99 7.47 -3.02 24.52
CA GLU A 99 7.25 -1.93 23.55
C GLU A 99 8.28 -0.80 23.75
N ASP A 100 8.54 -0.42 24.98
CA ASP A 100 9.52 0.60 25.32
C ASP A 100 10.92 0.19 24.86
N LYS A 101 11.31 -1.08 25.12
CA LYS A 101 12.59 -1.63 24.67
C LYS A 101 12.71 -1.64 23.14
N ILE A 102 11.68 -2.07 22.42
CA ILE A 102 11.65 -2.06 20.95
C ILE A 102 11.85 -0.63 20.44
N LYS A 103 11.12 0.32 21.02
CA LYS A 103 11.22 1.73 20.64
C LYS A 103 12.61 2.31 20.91
N GLU A 104 13.20 2.03 22.06
CA GLU A 104 14.51 2.53 22.45
C GLU A 104 15.61 1.97 21.56
N GLU A 105 15.61 0.66 21.29
CA GLU A 105 16.67 0.00 20.54
C GLU A 105 16.53 0.12 19.01
N THR A 106 15.30 0.27 18.49
CA THR A 106 15.05 0.19 17.03
C THR A 106 14.34 1.41 16.44
N THR A 107 13.88 2.34 17.28
CA THR A 107 12.98 3.44 16.89
C THR A 107 11.62 3.00 16.31
N ALA A 108 11.35 1.70 16.27
CA ALA A 108 10.05 1.17 15.83
C ALA A 108 9.01 1.34 16.93
N THR A 109 7.78 1.61 16.51
CA THR A 109 6.62 1.70 17.41
C THR A 109 5.51 0.77 16.92
N SER A 110 4.64 0.35 17.83
CA SER A 110 3.41 -0.36 17.48
C SER A 110 2.52 0.51 16.59
N ARG A 111 1.97 -0.05 15.53
CA ARG A 111 1.11 0.66 14.56
C ARG A 111 -0.32 0.23 14.64
N CYS A 112 -0.56 -1.07 14.64
CA CYS A 112 -1.88 -1.62 14.85
C CYS A 112 -1.82 -3.06 15.37
N MET A 113 -2.90 -3.46 16.01
CA MET A 113 -3.24 -4.85 16.31
C MET A 113 -4.41 -5.22 15.39
N PRO A 114 -4.23 -6.13 14.41
CA PRO A 114 -5.32 -6.51 13.52
C PRO A 114 -6.48 -7.15 14.29
N PHE A 115 -7.70 -6.99 13.81
CA PHE A 115 -8.86 -7.65 14.40
C PHE A 115 -8.78 -9.16 14.25
N GLU A 116 -8.35 -9.63 13.08
CA GLU A 116 -8.03 -11.02 12.82
C GLU A 116 -6.60 -11.30 13.26
N GLN A 117 -6.48 -12.16 14.27
CA GLN A 117 -5.20 -12.49 14.88
C GLN A 117 -4.65 -13.78 14.29
N GLU A 118 -3.52 -13.68 13.62
CA GLU A 118 -2.75 -14.85 13.17
C GLU A 118 -1.71 -15.20 14.23
N HIS A 119 -1.49 -16.50 14.42
CA HIS A 119 -0.45 -17.01 15.31
C HIS A 119 0.80 -17.34 14.48
N ILE A 120 1.75 -16.41 14.43
CA ILE A 120 2.97 -16.56 13.63
C ILE A 120 4.18 -17.05 14.44
N SER A 121 4.10 -17.01 15.78
CA SER A 121 5.19 -17.48 16.67
C SER A 121 4.66 -17.78 18.06
N ASP A 122 5.25 -18.77 18.74
CA ASP A 122 4.93 -19.16 20.12
C ASP A 122 5.59 -18.26 21.17
N VAL A 123 6.38 -17.27 20.74
CA VAL A 123 7.12 -16.39 21.65
C VAL A 123 6.94 -14.91 21.27
N CYS A 124 6.96 -14.07 22.30
CA CYS A 124 7.03 -12.62 22.11
C CYS A 124 8.34 -12.27 21.40
N VAL A 125 8.23 -11.51 20.33
CA VAL A 125 9.38 -11.10 19.49
C VAL A 125 10.48 -10.39 20.28
N CYS A 126 10.15 -9.75 21.40
CA CYS A 126 11.11 -8.99 22.21
C CYS A 126 11.68 -9.80 23.40
N CYS A 127 10.84 -10.45 24.19
CA CYS A 127 11.28 -11.04 25.46
C CYS A 127 11.22 -12.58 25.51
N GLY A 128 10.72 -13.24 24.46
CA GLY A 128 10.61 -14.69 24.41
C GLY A 128 9.52 -15.31 25.29
N LYS A 129 8.75 -14.52 26.06
CA LYS A 129 7.61 -15.01 26.84
C LYS A 129 6.44 -15.40 25.93
N PRO A 130 5.46 -16.19 26.43
CA PRO A 130 4.25 -16.50 25.68
C PRO A 130 3.56 -15.23 25.16
N PRO A 131 3.21 -15.15 23.88
CA PRO A 131 2.62 -13.98 23.29
C PRO A 131 1.11 -13.93 23.52
N LYS A 132 0.53 -12.75 23.44
CA LYS A 132 -0.92 -12.54 23.55
C LYS A 132 -1.54 -12.06 22.24
N LYS A 133 -0.80 -11.28 21.45
CA LYS A 133 -1.33 -10.63 20.25
C LYS A 133 -0.29 -10.49 19.16
N LEU A 134 -0.75 -10.53 17.91
CA LEU A 134 -0.01 -10.11 16.76
C LEU A 134 -0.07 -8.57 16.63
N VAL A 135 1.07 -7.96 16.43
CA VAL A 135 1.20 -6.50 16.29
C VAL A 135 2.01 -6.15 15.05
N TYR A 136 1.58 -5.14 14.34
CA TYR A 136 2.35 -4.51 13.27
C TYR A 136 3.21 -3.39 13.84
N TRP A 137 4.49 -3.46 13.54
CA TRP A 137 5.51 -2.51 13.97
C TRP A 137 6.04 -1.74 12.77
N GLY A 138 6.42 -0.51 12.99
CA GLY A 138 7.03 0.31 11.93
C GLY A 138 7.91 1.41 12.50
N LYS A 139 8.96 1.74 11.77
CA LYS A 139 9.84 2.86 12.14
C LYS A 139 9.08 4.18 12.04
N ALA A 140 9.21 5.04 13.03
CA ALA A 140 8.74 6.42 12.97
C ALA A 140 9.77 7.26 12.18
N TYR A 141 9.27 8.20 11.38
CA TYR A 141 10.11 9.19 10.71
C TYR A 141 10.39 10.35 11.64
#